data_2d785fc0833e1d0f4a166d2e961094c2
#
_entry.id   2d785fc0833e1d0f4a166d2e961094c2
#
_cell.length_a   1.000
_cell.length_b   1.000
_cell.length_c   1.000
_cell.angle_alpha   90.00
_cell.angle_beta   90.00
_cell.angle_gamma   90.00
#
_symmetry.space_group_name_H-M   'P 1'
#
loop_
_entity.id
_entity.type
_entity.pdbx_description
1 polymer ?
#
loop_
_entity_poly.entity_id
_entity_poly.type
_entity_poly.pdbx_seq_one_letter_code
_entity_poly.pdbx_strand_id
1 'polypeptide(L)'
;MRSWWRKEAVAAVGNGEVEQSPNPYLDARRQWNSQVDRAFGAAHAWQITGIAGLLIGLGGVAGITYVGSQSKYVPYVIEVDKLGEAVAVGPAQLAAPADPRVVRASLASFISSARLVTPDISVQRDAIFRVYGMLQTKDPATAQMNEWFNGSKDSSPFIRSAKMTVHTDISSVLPISATSWQVDWQETTRDRDGSLIGKPVQMRATIEVYILPPSTHARESDIQRNPLGIYVRDFHWQEA
;
A
#
# COMPACT_ATOMS: atom_id res chain seq x y z
N MET A 1 -26.78 -43.28 -1.26
CA MET A 1 -27.45 -43.17 -2.57
C MET A 1 -26.38 -43.40 -3.62
N ARG A 2 -26.21 -44.62 -3.96
CA ARG A 2 -26.65 -45.40 -5.15
C ARG A 2 -25.91 -44.89 -6.39
N SER A 3 -24.74 -45.53 -6.72
CA SER A 3 -24.70 -46.67 -7.71
C SER A 3 -25.18 -46.26 -9.10
N TRP A 4 -24.25 -45.69 -9.90
CA TRP A 4 -24.48 -45.52 -11.35
C TRP A 4 -23.31 -45.88 -12.25
N TRP A 5 -22.30 -46.59 -11.75
CA TRP A 5 -21.15 -47.02 -12.55
C TRP A 5 -21.02 -48.53 -12.52
N ARG A 6 -22.03 -49.22 -12.95
CA ARG A 6 -21.89 -50.62 -13.28
C ARG A 6 -23.02 -51.07 -14.18
N LYS A 7 -22.87 -50.84 -15.45
CA LYS A 7 -23.41 -51.72 -16.52
C LYS A 7 -22.79 -51.32 -17.84
N GLU A 8 -22.45 -52.35 -18.58
CA GLU A 8 -22.08 -52.39 -20.00
C GLU A 8 -20.60 -52.38 -20.32
N ALA A 9 -19.93 -53.40 -19.87
CA ALA A 9 -18.73 -53.89 -20.50
C ALA A 9 -18.78 -55.42 -20.54
N VAL A 10 -19.83 -55.97 -21.10
CA VAL A 10 -19.88 -57.39 -21.52
C VAL A 10 -20.78 -57.43 -22.75
N ALA A 11 -20.18 -57.38 -23.90
CA ALA A 11 -20.64 -58.00 -25.15
C ALA A 11 -19.89 -57.35 -26.32
N ALA A 12 -18.84 -57.95 -26.72
CA ALA A 12 -18.39 -58.06 -28.10
C ALA A 12 -16.98 -58.72 -28.16
N VAL A 13 -16.84 -59.87 -27.57
CA VAL A 13 -15.85 -60.84 -28.13
C VAL A 13 -16.56 -61.49 -29.30
N GLY A 14 -16.69 -60.77 -30.39
CA GLY A 14 -16.94 -61.30 -31.68
C GLY A 14 -15.64 -61.89 -32.16
N ASN A 15 -15.56 -63.23 -32.27
CA ASN A 15 -14.59 -63.93 -33.07
C ASN A 15 -14.67 -63.42 -34.51
N GLY A 16 -13.96 -62.34 -34.79
CA GLY A 16 -13.62 -61.98 -36.15
C GLY A 16 -12.54 -62.97 -36.62
N GLU A 17 -12.96 -64.04 -37.22
CA GLU A 17 -12.10 -64.77 -38.15
C GLU A 17 -11.54 -63.75 -39.12
N VAL A 18 -10.24 -63.47 -38.99
CA VAL A 18 -9.49 -62.63 -39.94
C VAL A 18 -9.51 -63.47 -41.25
N GLU A 19 -10.45 -63.10 -42.16
CA GLU A 19 -10.48 -63.67 -43.50
C GLU A 19 -9.14 -63.30 -44.14
N GLN A 20 -8.26 -64.32 -44.13
CA GLN A 20 -6.94 -64.21 -44.72
C GLN A 20 -7.13 -63.97 -46.21
N SER A 21 -6.91 -62.78 -46.64
CA SER A 21 -6.91 -62.47 -48.08
C SER A 21 -5.84 -63.27 -48.78
N PRO A 22 -6.22 -64.01 -49.82
CA PRO A 22 -5.27 -64.88 -50.51
C PRO A 22 -4.19 -64.14 -51.30
N ASN A 23 -4.15 -62.80 -51.17
CA ASN A 23 -3.21 -61.97 -51.88
C ASN A 23 -2.23 -61.25 -50.89
N PRO A 24 -0.94 -61.68 -50.84
CA PRO A 24 0.07 -61.14 -49.93
C PRO A 24 0.29 -59.65 -50.06
N TYR A 25 0.01 -59.05 -51.21
CA TYR A 25 0.14 -57.66 -51.46
C TYR A 25 -0.96 -56.81 -50.73
N LEU A 26 -2.14 -57.35 -50.62
CA LEU A 26 -3.23 -56.68 -49.90
C LEU A 26 -2.99 -56.68 -48.39
N ASP A 27 -2.43 -57.80 -47.86
CA ASP A 27 -2.11 -57.90 -46.44
C ASP A 27 -0.93 -56.99 -46.08
N ALA A 28 0.11 -56.90 -46.90
CA ALA A 28 1.18 -55.93 -46.72
C ALA A 28 0.68 -54.50 -46.75
N ARG A 29 -0.24 -54.19 -47.65
CA ARG A 29 -0.84 -52.81 -47.74
C ARG A 29 -1.71 -52.48 -46.55
N ARG A 30 -2.46 -53.47 -46.01
CA ARG A 30 -3.26 -53.28 -44.78
C ARG A 30 -2.36 -53.04 -43.56
N GLN A 31 -1.27 -53.82 -43.43
CA GLN A 31 -0.30 -53.65 -42.38
C GLN A 31 0.38 -52.26 -42.45
N TRP A 32 0.77 -51.85 -43.65
CA TRP A 32 1.36 -50.52 -43.86
C TRP A 32 0.38 -49.40 -43.46
N ASN A 33 -0.85 -49.43 -43.94
CA ASN A 33 -1.86 -48.46 -43.60
C ASN A 33 -2.11 -48.41 -42.08
N SER A 34 -2.17 -49.56 -41.41
CA SER A 34 -2.38 -49.63 -39.95
C SER A 34 -1.20 -49.05 -39.14
N GLN A 35 0.03 -49.14 -39.67
CA GLN A 35 1.20 -48.50 -39.05
C GLN A 35 1.19 -47.00 -39.25
N VAL A 36 0.83 -46.55 -40.46
CA VAL A 36 0.69 -45.12 -40.77
C VAL A 36 -0.42 -44.46 -39.92
N ASP A 37 -1.58 -45.12 -39.82
CA ASP A 37 -2.70 -44.64 -39.00
C ASP A 37 -2.33 -44.55 -37.52
N ARG A 38 -1.55 -45.50 -37.00
CA ARG A 38 -1.04 -45.45 -35.61
C ARG A 38 -0.05 -44.31 -35.44
N ALA A 39 0.83 -44.06 -36.40
CA ALA A 39 1.80 -42.97 -36.35
C ALA A 39 1.10 -41.60 -36.38
N PHE A 40 0.10 -41.44 -37.25
CA PHE A 40 -0.69 -40.21 -37.31
C PHE A 40 -1.54 -40.00 -36.03
N GLY A 41 -2.14 -41.07 -35.50
CA GLY A 41 -2.89 -41.03 -34.24
C GLY A 41 -2.00 -40.60 -33.05
N ALA A 42 -0.79 -41.18 -32.98
CA ALA A 42 0.18 -40.80 -31.96
C ALA A 42 0.64 -39.34 -32.10
N ALA A 43 0.92 -38.88 -33.33
CA ALA A 43 1.29 -37.48 -33.58
C ALA A 43 0.18 -36.50 -33.17
N HIS A 44 -1.07 -36.85 -33.48
CA HIS A 44 -2.22 -36.03 -33.08
C HIS A 44 -2.42 -35.95 -31.56
N ALA A 45 -2.24 -37.10 -30.86
CA ALA A 45 -2.27 -37.13 -29.40
C ALA A 45 -1.18 -36.23 -28.77
N TRP A 46 0.05 -36.28 -29.32
CA TRP A 46 1.15 -35.43 -28.87
C TRP A 46 0.89 -33.96 -29.14
N GLN A 47 0.27 -33.60 -30.26
CA GLN A 47 -0.11 -32.20 -30.57
C GLN A 47 -1.14 -31.67 -29.56
N ILE A 48 -2.18 -32.46 -29.26
CA ILE A 48 -3.20 -32.07 -28.27
C ILE A 48 -2.58 -31.89 -26.89
N THR A 49 -1.72 -32.83 -26.47
CA THR A 49 -1.00 -32.77 -25.20
C THR A 49 -0.09 -31.55 -25.14
N GLY A 50 0.62 -31.25 -26.24
CA GLY A 50 1.50 -30.08 -26.33
C GLY A 50 0.73 -28.76 -26.22
N ILE A 51 -0.41 -28.63 -26.90
CA ILE A 51 -1.28 -27.45 -26.82
C ILE A 51 -1.83 -27.27 -25.40
N ALA A 52 -2.31 -28.36 -24.79
CA ALA A 52 -2.82 -28.34 -23.42
C ALA A 52 -1.73 -27.92 -22.43
N GLY A 53 -0.52 -28.46 -22.57
CA GLY A 53 0.63 -28.07 -21.75
C GLY A 53 0.99 -26.58 -21.90
N LEU A 54 0.95 -26.04 -23.11
CA LEU A 54 1.23 -24.65 -23.42
C LEU A 54 0.18 -23.72 -22.79
N LEU A 55 -1.10 -24.10 -22.84
CA LEU A 55 -2.18 -23.32 -22.20
C LEU A 55 -2.05 -23.32 -20.68
N ILE A 56 -1.71 -24.45 -20.08
CA ILE A 56 -1.46 -24.55 -18.64
C ILE A 56 -0.25 -23.69 -18.25
N GLY A 57 0.83 -23.73 -19.04
CA GLY A 57 2.03 -22.91 -18.83
C GLY A 57 1.72 -21.42 -18.90
N LEU A 58 1.00 -20.97 -19.92
CA LEU A 58 0.55 -19.58 -20.04
C LEU A 58 -0.34 -19.15 -18.88
N GLY A 59 -1.28 -19.99 -18.48
CA GLY A 59 -2.12 -19.75 -17.29
C GLY A 59 -1.31 -19.63 -16.01
N GLY A 60 -0.30 -20.46 -15.84
CA GLY A 60 0.63 -20.40 -14.71
C GLY A 60 1.43 -19.10 -14.67
N VAL A 61 2.01 -18.68 -15.79
CA VAL A 61 2.75 -17.42 -15.91
C VAL A 61 1.83 -16.23 -15.63
N ALA A 62 0.64 -16.20 -16.22
CA ALA A 62 -0.35 -15.15 -15.96
C ALA A 62 -0.76 -15.10 -14.48
N GLY A 63 -0.95 -16.24 -13.85
CA GLY A 63 -1.26 -16.34 -12.42
C GLY A 63 -0.14 -15.81 -11.53
N ILE A 64 1.11 -16.21 -11.81
CA ILE A 64 2.28 -15.72 -11.06
C ILE A 64 2.45 -14.21 -11.24
N THR A 65 2.29 -13.70 -12.47
CA THR A 65 2.37 -12.26 -12.75
C THR A 65 1.27 -11.50 -12.03
N TYR A 66 0.05 -12.02 -12.02
CA TYR A 66 -1.08 -11.42 -11.29
C TYR A 66 -0.84 -11.38 -9.78
N VAL A 67 -0.38 -12.49 -9.19
CA VAL A 67 -0.06 -12.55 -7.75
C VAL A 67 1.15 -11.68 -7.42
N GLY A 68 2.18 -11.66 -8.27
CA GLY A 68 3.38 -10.83 -8.09
C GLY A 68 3.13 -9.33 -8.26
N SER A 69 2.08 -8.94 -9.00
CA SER A 69 1.69 -7.53 -9.15
C SER A 69 0.87 -6.99 -7.96
N GLN A 70 0.39 -7.87 -7.09
CA GLN A 70 -0.29 -7.44 -5.86
C GLN A 70 0.75 -7.06 -4.82
N SER A 71 0.87 -5.77 -4.53
CA SER A 71 1.69 -5.25 -3.43
C SER A 71 1.15 -5.77 -2.11
N LYS A 72 1.82 -6.79 -1.58
CA LYS A 72 1.44 -7.44 -0.31
C LYS A 72 2.15 -6.79 0.87
N TYR A 73 2.10 -5.45 0.93
CA TYR A 73 2.58 -4.75 2.12
C TYR A 73 1.47 -4.74 3.17
N VAL A 74 1.66 -5.54 4.19
CA VAL A 74 0.88 -5.44 5.42
C VAL A 74 1.73 -4.60 6.38
N PRO A 75 1.36 -3.35 6.64
CA PRO A 75 2.06 -2.57 7.66
C PRO A 75 1.88 -3.26 9.01
N TYR A 76 2.99 -3.63 9.64
CA TYR A 76 2.99 -4.13 11.00
C TYR A 76 3.03 -2.93 11.95
N VAL A 77 2.02 -2.79 12.78
CA VAL A 77 2.04 -1.86 13.91
C VAL A 77 2.61 -2.64 15.10
N ILE A 78 3.77 -2.21 15.56
CA ILE A 78 4.36 -2.74 16.80
C ILE A 78 3.79 -1.87 17.93
N GLU A 79 2.87 -2.41 18.71
CA GLU A 79 2.42 -1.77 19.93
C GLU A 79 3.45 -2.07 21.02
N VAL A 80 4.13 -1.05 21.51
CA VAL A 80 5.15 -1.14 22.54
C VAL A 80 4.51 -0.78 23.88
N ASP A 81 4.54 -1.68 24.84
CA ASP A 81 4.09 -1.40 26.20
C ASP A 81 5.05 -0.43 26.91
N LYS A 82 4.60 0.13 28.04
CA LYS A 82 5.35 1.10 28.88
C LYS A 82 6.73 0.61 29.34
N LEU A 83 7.00 -0.68 29.19
CA LEU A 83 8.29 -1.32 29.51
C LEU A 83 9.16 -1.60 28.27
N GLY A 84 8.72 -1.23 27.06
CA GLY A 84 9.48 -1.42 25.82
C GLY A 84 9.40 -2.83 25.23
N GLU A 85 8.55 -3.72 25.74
CA GLU A 85 8.31 -5.03 25.14
C GLU A 85 7.23 -4.95 24.03
N ALA A 86 7.47 -5.64 22.92
CA ALA A 86 6.50 -5.76 21.83
C ALA A 86 5.34 -6.66 22.25
N VAL A 87 4.17 -6.09 22.48
CA VAL A 87 3.01 -6.81 23.01
C VAL A 87 2.20 -7.54 21.94
N ALA A 88 2.25 -7.09 20.69
CA ALA A 88 1.64 -7.81 19.57
C ALA A 88 2.26 -7.41 18.23
N VAL A 89 2.59 -8.41 17.41
CA VAL A 89 2.87 -8.26 16.00
C VAL A 89 1.66 -8.81 15.26
N GLY A 90 0.76 -7.91 14.83
CA GLY A 90 -0.42 -8.29 14.07
C GLY A 90 -0.52 -7.51 12.76
N PRO A 91 -1.14 -8.09 11.70
CA PRO A 91 -1.48 -7.31 10.52
C PRO A 91 -2.43 -6.19 10.95
N ALA A 92 -2.18 -4.98 10.47
CA ALA A 92 -3.09 -3.86 10.66
C ALA A 92 -4.45 -4.24 10.09
N GLN A 93 -5.34 -4.75 10.92
CA GLN A 93 -6.72 -5.04 10.53
C GLN A 93 -7.45 -3.72 10.32
N LEU A 94 -8.27 -3.70 9.28
CA LEU A 94 -9.16 -2.62 8.86
C LEU A 94 -9.55 -1.70 10.03
N ALA A 95 -9.10 -0.46 9.92
CA ALA A 95 -9.26 0.66 10.82
C ALA A 95 -10.32 0.50 11.91
N ALA A 96 -9.93 -0.04 13.04
CA ALA A 96 -10.47 0.45 14.29
C ALA A 96 -10.23 1.97 14.34
N PRO A 97 -11.13 2.79 14.90
CA PRO A 97 -10.89 4.21 15.06
C PRO A 97 -9.50 4.37 15.68
N ALA A 98 -8.60 5.12 15.02
CA ALA A 98 -7.22 5.23 15.49
C ALA A 98 -7.23 5.63 16.95
N ASP A 99 -6.45 4.93 17.75
CA ASP A 99 -6.36 5.23 19.19
C ASP A 99 -6.16 6.75 19.34
N PRO A 100 -6.95 7.43 20.16
CA PRO A 100 -6.83 8.88 20.40
C PRO A 100 -5.41 9.31 20.76
N ARG A 101 -4.61 8.41 21.36
CA ARG A 101 -3.20 8.66 21.66
C ARG A 101 -2.37 8.82 20.39
N VAL A 102 -2.66 8.02 19.37
CA VAL A 102 -1.95 8.07 18.10
C VAL A 102 -2.32 9.31 17.31
N VAL A 103 -3.61 9.65 17.27
CA VAL A 103 -4.07 10.92 16.67
C VAL A 103 -3.38 12.11 17.34
N ARG A 104 -3.32 12.11 18.68
CA ARG A 104 -2.63 13.14 19.47
C ARG A 104 -1.15 13.28 19.09
N ALA A 105 -0.42 12.16 19.02
CA ALA A 105 0.99 12.16 18.63
C ALA A 105 1.20 12.65 17.19
N SER A 106 0.31 12.24 16.27
CA SER A 106 0.35 12.66 14.86
C SER A 106 0.11 14.18 14.72
N LEU A 107 -0.85 14.74 15.47
CA LEU A 107 -1.13 16.17 15.44
C LEU A 107 -0.01 17.00 16.08
N ALA A 108 0.59 16.53 17.16
CA ALA A 108 1.77 17.14 17.75
C ALA A 108 2.93 17.18 16.73
N SER A 109 3.16 16.07 16.04
CA SER A 109 4.18 15.98 14.98
C SER A 109 3.86 16.88 13.78
N PHE A 110 2.58 16.98 13.39
CA PHE A 110 2.13 17.87 12.31
C PHE A 110 2.45 19.33 12.61
N ILE A 111 2.05 19.83 13.79
CA ILE A 111 2.31 21.23 14.19
C ILE A 111 3.81 21.48 14.31
N SER A 112 4.55 20.61 15.01
CA SER A 112 6.01 20.77 15.15
C SER A 112 6.70 20.83 13.80
N SER A 113 6.28 19.99 12.84
CA SER A 113 6.87 19.97 11.49
C SER A 113 6.46 21.18 10.65
N ALA A 114 5.21 21.64 10.75
CA ALA A 114 4.68 22.78 10.00
C ALA A 114 5.29 24.13 10.44
N ARG A 115 5.65 24.22 11.72
CA ARG A 115 6.18 25.46 12.30
C ARG A 115 7.71 25.48 12.41
N LEU A 116 8.38 24.33 12.20
CA LEU A 116 9.83 24.21 12.28
C LEU A 116 10.52 25.12 11.26
N VAL A 117 11.52 25.86 11.71
CA VAL A 117 12.48 26.56 10.85
C VAL A 117 13.88 26.20 11.32
N THR A 118 14.63 25.49 10.48
CA THR A 118 15.98 25.02 10.79
C THR A 118 16.94 25.24 9.62
N PRO A 119 18.22 25.56 9.86
CA PRO A 119 19.22 25.71 8.81
C PRO A 119 19.63 24.38 8.17
N ASP A 120 19.33 23.25 8.80
CA ASP A 120 19.55 21.94 8.22
C ASP A 120 18.50 21.66 7.14
N ILE A 121 18.95 21.71 5.89
CA ILE A 121 18.08 21.54 4.71
C ILE A 121 17.44 20.16 4.70
N SER A 122 18.14 19.11 5.16
CA SER A 122 17.60 17.75 5.18
C SER A 122 16.48 17.64 6.18
N VAL A 123 16.69 18.13 7.41
CA VAL A 123 15.68 18.15 8.47
C VAL A 123 14.47 19.00 8.06
N GLN A 124 14.71 20.18 7.47
CA GLN A 124 13.64 21.06 6.99
C GLN A 124 12.79 20.41 5.92
N ARG A 125 13.43 19.77 4.94
CA ARG A 125 12.74 19.06 3.86
C ARG A 125 11.91 17.88 4.39
N ASP A 126 12.48 17.10 5.30
CA ASP A 126 11.79 15.96 5.89
C ASP A 126 10.59 16.39 6.74
N ALA A 127 10.70 17.52 7.44
CA ALA A 127 9.57 18.13 8.15
C ALA A 127 8.43 18.51 7.18
N ILE A 128 8.75 19.19 6.08
CA ILE A 128 7.77 19.54 5.05
C ILE A 128 7.11 18.30 4.45
N PHE A 129 7.89 17.27 4.11
CA PHE A 129 7.32 16.03 3.56
C PHE A 129 6.40 15.31 4.56
N ARG A 130 6.71 15.39 5.85
CA ARG A 130 5.86 14.84 6.92
C ARG A 130 4.52 15.56 6.99
N VAL A 131 4.53 16.88 6.89
CA VAL A 131 3.31 17.70 6.83
C VAL A 131 2.47 17.31 5.62
N TYR A 132 3.06 17.30 4.42
CA TYR A 132 2.32 16.95 3.20
C TYR A 132 1.84 15.48 3.18
N GLY A 133 2.49 14.59 3.91
CA GLY A 133 2.03 13.22 4.10
C GLY A 133 0.69 13.12 4.84
N MET A 134 0.32 14.15 5.60
CA MET A 134 -0.96 14.25 6.32
C MET A 134 -1.99 15.15 5.61
N LEU A 135 -1.73 15.57 4.38
CA LEU A 135 -2.62 16.44 3.61
C LEU A 135 -3.13 15.73 2.36
N GLN A 136 -4.38 15.96 2.02
CA GLN A 136 -4.98 15.50 0.76
C GLN A 136 -5.19 16.68 -0.19
N THR A 137 -4.90 16.50 -1.46
CA THR A 137 -4.95 17.58 -2.48
C THR A 137 -6.30 18.29 -2.56
N LYS A 138 -7.37 17.61 -2.15
CA LYS A 138 -8.76 18.15 -2.21
C LYS A 138 -9.15 18.95 -0.97
N ASP A 139 -8.38 18.85 0.11
CA ASP A 139 -8.74 19.45 1.39
C ASP A 139 -8.28 20.91 1.48
N PRO A 140 -9.05 21.77 2.15
CA PRO A 140 -8.69 23.18 2.38
C PRO A 140 -7.32 23.34 3.04
N ALA A 141 -6.98 22.45 3.98
CA ALA A 141 -5.69 22.46 4.67
C ALA A 141 -4.49 22.47 3.71
N THR A 142 -4.60 21.82 2.55
CA THR A 142 -3.52 21.80 1.56
C THR A 142 -3.29 23.17 0.94
N ALA A 143 -4.36 23.89 0.61
CA ALA A 143 -4.25 25.25 0.08
C ALA A 143 -3.67 26.21 1.13
N GLN A 144 -4.14 26.13 2.37
CA GLN A 144 -3.64 26.94 3.48
C GLN A 144 -2.16 26.67 3.78
N MET A 145 -1.74 25.39 3.74
CA MET A 145 -0.34 25.02 3.96
C MET A 145 0.55 25.49 2.81
N ASN A 146 0.06 25.42 1.57
CA ASN A 146 0.77 25.99 0.42
C ASN A 146 0.96 27.50 0.56
N GLU A 147 -0.08 28.21 1.00
CA GLU A 147 0.00 29.65 1.30
C GLU A 147 1.01 29.90 2.42
N TRP A 148 0.97 29.12 3.50
CA TRP A 148 1.91 29.22 4.61
C TRP A 148 3.36 29.05 4.20
N PHE A 149 3.68 28.07 3.36
CA PHE A 149 5.06 27.79 2.95
C PHE A 149 5.55 28.63 1.76
N ASN A 150 4.66 29.06 0.86
CA ASN A 150 5.03 29.63 -0.44
C ASN A 150 4.30 30.94 -0.79
N GLY A 151 3.41 31.45 0.06
CA GLY A 151 2.58 32.62 -0.23
C GLY A 151 3.38 33.92 -0.41
N SER A 152 4.56 34.00 0.19
CA SER A 152 5.51 35.10 -0.03
C SER A 152 6.95 34.60 -0.05
N LYS A 153 7.88 35.41 -0.56
CA LYS A 153 9.31 35.08 -0.50
C LYS A 153 9.80 34.89 0.94
N ASP A 154 9.25 35.63 1.88
CA ASP A 154 9.65 35.57 3.28
C ASP A 154 8.91 34.51 4.10
N SER A 155 7.89 33.83 3.53
CA SER A 155 7.17 32.76 4.21
C SER A 155 7.90 31.42 4.14
N SER A 156 8.70 31.21 3.09
CA SER A 156 9.43 29.97 2.93
C SER A 156 10.36 29.66 4.10
N PRO A 157 10.23 28.49 4.74
CA PRO A 157 11.09 28.12 5.86
C PRO A 157 12.57 28.04 5.47
N PHE A 158 12.89 27.74 4.21
CA PHE A 158 14.28 27.74 3.70
C PHE A 158 14.87 29.15 3.66
N ILE A 159 14.07 30.19 3.34
CA ILE A 159 14.54 31.58 3.33
C ILE A 159 14.59 32.10 4.77
N ARG A 160 13.59 31.81 5.59
CA ARG A 160 13.56 32.19 7.00
C ARG A 160 14.75 31.60 7.77
N SER A 161 15.14 30.36 7.47
CA SER A 161 16.27 29.70 8.14
C SER A 161 17.63 30.37 7.93
N ALA A 162 17.74 31.23 6.91
CA ALA A 162 18.95 32.06 6.72
C ALA A 162 19.10 33.12 7.81
N LYS A 163 18.00 33.54 8.44
CA LYS A 163 17.96 34.64 9.42
C LYS A 163 17.64 34.14 10.82
N MET A 164 16.79 33.12 10.96
CA MET A 164 16.27 32.67 12.24
C MET A 164 16.01 31.18 12.29
N THR A 165 15.88 30.67 13.48
CA THR A 165 15.36 29.32 13.77
C THR A 165 14.10 29.41 14.59
N VAL A 166 13.15 28.51 14.36
CA VAL A 166 11.91 28.42 15.16
C VAL A 166 11.80 27.01 15.70
N HIS A 167 11.62 26.94 17.00
CA HIS A 167 11.37 25.71 17.73
C HIS A 167 9.98 25.75 18.37
N THR A 168 9.28 24.61 18.38
CA THR A 168 7.94 24.48 18.94
C THR A 168 7.93 23.45 20.05
N ASP A 169 7.43 23.85 21.21
CA ASP A 169 7.21 22.98 22.36
C ASP A 169 5.71 22.75 22.52
N ILE A 170 5.23 21.53 22.21
CA ILE A 170 3.81 21.21 22.32
C ILE A 170 3.42 21.09 23.80
N SER A 171 2.51 21.94 24.24
CA SER A 171 2.02 21.97 25.62
C SER A 171 0.84 21.04 25.84
N SER A 172 -0.12 21.01 24.90
CA SER A 172 -1.29 20.15 25.03
C SER A 172 -1.88 19.79 23.66
N VAL A 173 -2.52 18.60 23.59
CA VAL A 173 -3.34 18.17 22.45
C VAL A 173 -4.62 17.56 23.01
N LEU A 174 -5.73 18.25 22.83
CA LEU A 174 -7.01 17.91 23.43
C LEU A 174 -8.08 17.69 22.36
N PRO A 175 -8.89 16.62 22.45
CA PRO A 175 -10.04 16.45 21.58
C PRO A 175 -11.14 17.46 21.95
N ILE A 176 -11.67 18.17 20.97
CA ILE A 176 -12.87 19.03 21.11
C ILE A 176 -14.11 18.22 20.72
N SER A 177 -13.99 17.44 19.65
CA SER A 177 -15.05 16.57 19.14
C SER A 177 -14.45 15.25 18.62
N ALA A 178 -15.25 14.41 17.98
CA ALA A 178 -14.80 13.18 17.35
C ALA A 178 -13.77 13.43 16.22
N THR A 179 -13.84 14.60 15.55
CA THR A 179 -12.99 14.94 14.43
C THR A 179 -12.14 16.17 14.65
N SER A 180 -12.44 17.00 15.67
CA SER A 180 -11.77 18.27 15.90
C SER A 180 -10.91 18.22 17.16
N TRP A 181 -9.71 18.77 17.05
CA TRP A 181 -8.69 18.76 18.09
C TRP A 181 -8.13 20.15 18.31
N GLN A 182 -7.82 20.47 19.54
CA GLN A 182 -7.06 21.66 19.90
C GLN A 182 -5.62 21.27 20.20
N VAL A 183 -4.68 22.02 19.65
CA VAL A 183 -3.25 21.90 19.94
C VAL A 183 -2.75 23.23 20.47
N ASP A 184 -2.15 23.22 21.64
CA ASP A 184 -1.49 24.39 22.24
C ASP A 184 0.01 24.14 22.25
N TRP A 185 0.79 25.16 21.88
CA TRP A 185 2.26 25.10 21.88
C TRP A 185 2.87 26.44 22.15
N GLN A 186 4.16 26.41 22.52
CA GLN A 186 4.99 27.60 22.64
C GLN A 186 5.99 27.64 21.48
N GLU A 187 6.10 28.78 20.82
CA GLU A 187 7.13 29.06 19.81
C GLU A 187 8.26 29.87 20.37
N THR A 188 9.48 29.39 20.17
CA THR A 188 10.71 30.08 20.52
C THR A 188 11.46 30.41 19.23
N THR A 189 11.62 31.68 18.91
CA THR A 189 12.40 32.15 17.77
C THR A 189 13.78 32.61 18.24
N ARG A 190 14.83 32.15 17.54
CA ARG A 190 16.23 32.54 17.80
C ARG A 190 16.87 33.03 16.51
N ASP A 191 17.81 33.94 16.63
CA ASP A 191 18.68 34.28 15.50
C ASP A 191 19.75 33.22 15.22
N ARG A 192 20.66 33.50 14.31
CA ARG A 192 21.72 32.58 13.92
C ARG A 192 22.77 32.39 15.01
N ASP A 193 22.91 33.32 15.91
CA ASP A 193 23.86 33.27 17.05
C ASP A 193 23.24 32.55 18.26
N GLY A 194 21.96 32.11 18.15
CA GLY A 194 21.24 31.44 19.21
C GLY A 194 20.55 32.38 20.21
N SER A 195 20.66 33.69 20.03
CA SER A 195 19.97 34.68 20.87
C SER A 195 18.46 34.71 20.60
N LEU A 196 17.67 34.93 21.62
CA LEU A 196 16.20 35.01 21.49
C LEU A 196 15.78 36.23 20.66
N ILE A 197 14.91 36.01 19.68
CA ILE A 197 14.21 37.09 18.96
C ILE A 197 12.82 37.24 19.58
N GLY A 198 12.67 38.26 20.42
CA GLY A 198 11.44 38.49 21.14
C GLY A 198 11.22 37.55 22.33
N LYS A 199 9.99 37.49 22.82
CA LYS A 199 9.58 36.54 23.87
C LYS A 199 8.99 35.28 23.21
N PRO A 200 9.10 34.14 23.87
CA PRO A 200 8.35 32.93 23.41
C PRO A 200 6.86 33.24 23.32
N VAL A 201 6.23 32.84 22.22
CA VAL A 201 4.82 33.14 21.91
C VAL A 201 3.99 31.90 22.15
N GLN A 202 2.88 32.03 22.87
CA GLN A 202 1.89 30.96 23.02
C GLN A 202 0.97 30.92 21.79
N MET A 203 0.84 29.75 21.23
CA MET A 203 0.05 29.53 20.03
C MET A 203 -1.00 28.47 20.27
N ARG A 204 -2.09 28.55 19.56
CA ARG A 204 -3.20 27.61 19.57
C ARG A 204 -3.64 27.28 18.16
N ALA A 205 -3.91 26.02 17.89
CA ALA A 205 -4.58 25.60 16.67
C ALA A 205 -5.83 24.79 16.98
N THR A 206 -6.84 24.97 16.13
CA THR A 206 -7.95 24.02 15.98
C THR A 206 -7.74 23.27 14.69
N ILE A 207 -7.76 21.93 14.73
CA ILE A 207 -7.46 21.06 13.61
C ILE A 207 -8.60 20.07 13.43
N GLU A 208 -9.15 20.00 12.23
CA GLU A 208 -10.12 18.98 11.85
C GLU A 208 -9.41 17.83 11.14
N VAL A 209 -9.64 16.60 11.61
CA VAL A 209 -8.99 15.39 11.09
C VAL A 209 -10.01 14.33 10.71
N TYR A 210 -9.61 13.50 9.76
CA TYR A 210 -10.33 12.27 9.40
C TYR A 210 -9.33 11.16 9.13
N ILE A 211 -9.81 9.92 9.16
CA ILE A 211 -8.98 8.74 8.94
C ILE A 211 -9.43 8.09 7.64
N LEU A 212 -8.48 7.93 6.72
CA LEU A 212 -8.67 7.23 5.46
C LEU A 212 -7.60 6.15 5.35
N PRO A 213 -7.94 4.87 5.48
CA PRO A 213 -6.96 3.80 5.36
C PRO A 213 -6.23 3.88 4.03
N PRO A 214 -4.92 3.57 3.99
CA PRO A 214 -4.16 3.55 2.74
C PRO A 214 -4.82 2.65 1.71
N SER A 215 -4.95 3.12 0.48
CA SER A 215 -5.48 2.31 -0.60
C SER A 215 -4.50 1.20 -0.98
N THR A 216 -5.00 0.10 -1.56
CA THR A 216 -4.16 -1.01 -2.07
C THR A 216 -3.19 -0.58 -3.18
N HIS A 217 -3.40 0.61 -3.75
CA HIS A 217 -2.55 1.21 -4.79
C HIS A 217 -1.70 2.39 -4.28
N ALA A 218 -1.72 2.67 -2.97
CA ALA A 218 -0.87 3.72 -2.39
C ALA A 218 0.61 3.37 -2.58
N ARG A 219 1.43 4.38 -2.86
CA ARG A 219 2.88 4.20 -2.94
C ARG A 219 3.42 3.87 -1.56
N GLU A 220 4.43 3.02 -1.50
CA GLU A 220 5.07 2.65 -0.24
C GLU A 220 5.59 3.87 0.54
N SER A 221 6.15 4.86 -0.17
CA SER A 221 6.59 6.12 0.43
C SER A 221 5.47 6.89 1.13
N ASP A 222 4.24 6.81 0.62
CA ASP A 222 3.09 7.50 1.20
C ASP A 222 2.56 6.74 2.42
N ILE A 223 2.58 5.41 2.35
CA ILE A 223 2.25 4.54 3.50
C ILE A 223 3.25 4.74 4.64
N GLN A 224 4.56 4.81 4.34
CA GLN A 224 5.60 5.05 5.35
C GLN A 224 5.46 6.42 6.04
N ARG A 225 5.01 7.45 5.31
CA ARG A 225 4.83 8.80 5.89
C ARG A 225 3.55 8.93 6.71
N ASN A 226 2.49 8.21 6.34
CA ASN A 226 1.20 8.25 7.03
C ASN A 226 0.58 6.84 7.07
N PRO A 227 1.15 5.92 7.86
CA PRO A 227 0.73 4.52 7.87
C PRO A 227 -0.70 4.32 8.38
N LEU A 228 -1.19 5.25 9.20
CA LEU A 228 -2.51 5.18 9.80
C LEU A 228 -3.58 5.93 8.99
N GLY A 229 -3.18 6.63 7.92
CA GLY A 229 -4.09 7.39 7.09
C GLY A 229 -4.81 8.51 7.83
N ILE A 230 -4.14 9.17 8.78
CA ILE A 230 -4.68 10.33 9.50
C ILE A 230 -4.44 11.56 8.64
N TYR A 231 -5.51 12.21 8.19
CA TYR A 231 -5.43 13.39 7.35
C TYR A 231 -6.04 14.60 8.02
N VAL A 232 -5.38 15.75 7.82
CA VAL A 232 -5.87 17.06 8.26
C VAL A 232 -6.76 17.63 7.15
N ARG A 233 -8.04 17.83 7.46
CA ARG A 233 -9.02 18.41 6.53
C ARG A 233 -8.91 19.93 6.50
N ASP A 234 -8.85 20.53 7.69
CA ASP A 234 -8.77 21.96 7.87
C ASP A 234 -8.03 22.29 9.16
N PHE A 235 -7.42 23.45 9.24
CA PHE A 235 -6.79 23.92 10.45
C PHE A 235 -6.82 25.46 10.52
N HIS A 236 -6.86 25.95 11.73
CA HIS A 236 -6.70 27.37 12.00
C HIS A 236 -5.80 27.54 13.22
N TRP A 237 -4.80 28.41 13.12
CA TRP A 237 -3.93 28.73 14.24
C TRP A 237 -3.85 30.23 14.48
N GLN A 238 -3.64 30.61 15.74
CA GLN A 238 -3.56 32.00 16.22
C GLN A 238 -2.70 32.08 17.48
N GLU A 239 -2.31 33.28 17.85
CA GLU A 239 -1.75 33.52 19.17
C GLU A 239 -2.82 33.32 20.24
N ALA A 240 -2.43 32.69 21.37
CA ALA A 240 -3.34 32.30 22.44
C ALA A 240 -3.48 33.41 23.51
#